data_ca2d0cc9601da6e685f9bafb4b5c0061
#
_entry.id   ca2d0cc9601da6e685f9bafb4b5c0061
#
_cell.length_a   1.000
_cell.length_b   1.000
_cell.length_c   1.000
_cell.angle_alpha   90.00
_cell.angle_beta   90.00
_cell.angle_gamma   90.00
#
_symmetry.space_group_name_H-M   'P 1'
#
loop_
_entity.id
_entity.type
_entity.pdbx_description
1 polymer ?
#
loop_
_entity_poly.entity_id
_entity_poly.type
_entity_poly.pdbx_seq_one_letter_code
_entity_poly.pdbx_strand_id
1 'polypeptide(L)'
;MTNSAGSTRRHERALSAEASPTNPTPNPAANPAPFASWIKDGGKVEPLPGDKDVFGDGSVIVLYTPGHTPGHHSLLVKLPTTGAVFISGDLMHFRENYETNGVPWFNFDRAETLASLDRAKKIVANTKAMVIIQHDARDVDKLPVFPASVK
;
A
#
# COMPACT_ATOMS: atom_id res chain seq x y z
N MET A 1 3.60 -4.23 43.34
CA MET A 1 2.36 -3.77 42.59
C MET A 1 2.76 -3.62 41.15
N THR A 2 2.53 -4.66 40.36
CA THR A 2 2.98 -4.78 38.98
C THR A 2 1.87 -4.32 38.04
N ASN A 3 2.22 -3.40 37.18
CA ASN A 3 1.31 -2.67 36.27
C ASN A 3 0.90 -3.56 35.06
N SER A 4 -0.29 -4.19 35.13
CA SER A 4 -0.81 -5.08 34.09
C SER A 4 -1.57 -4.36 32.94
N ALA A 5 -1.50 -3.04 32.87
CA ALA A 5 -2.29 -2.25 31.90
C ALA A 5 -1.69 -2.19 30.49
N GLY A 6 -0.45 -2.63 30.28
CA GLY A 6 0.22 -2.56 28.98
C GLY A 6 -0.09 -3.73 28.04
N SER A 7 -0.49 -4.86 28.59
CA SER A 7 -0.72 -6.10 27.81
C SER A 7 -2.08 -6.09 27.10
N THR A 8 -3.10 -5.52 27.72
CA THR A 8 -4.47 -5.53 27.18
C THR A 8 -4.62 -4.68 25.91
N ARG A 9 -3.94 -3.51 25.87
CA ARG A 9 -4.02 -2.63 24.68
C ARG A 9 -3.29 -3.17 23.46
N ARG A 10 -2.24 -3.97 23.64
CA ARG A 10 -1.57 -4.64 22.53
C ARG A 10 -2.40 -5.77 21.94
N HIS A 11 -3.12 -6.50 22.79
CA HIS A 11 -4.02 -7.57 22.35
C HIS A 11 -5.24 -7.02 21.60
N GLU A 12 -5.82 -5.94 22.09
CA GLU A 12 -6.96 -5.29 21.43
C GLU A 12 -6.57 -4.69 20.07
N ARG A 13 -5.34 -4.17 19.93
CA ARG A 13 -4.83 -3.68 18.65
C ARG A 13 -4.55 -4.82 17.64
N ALA A 14 -4.04 -5.93 18.11
CA ALA A 14 -3.85 -7.13 17.30
C ALA A 14 -5.20 -7.71 16.84
N LEU A 15 -6.17 -7.78 17.73
CA LEU A 15 -7.51 -8.28 17.42
C LEU A 15 -8.27 -7.36 16.44
N SER A 16 -8.04 -6.04 16.49
CA SER A 16 -8.64 -5.11 15.51
C SER A 16 -7.98 -5.19 14.14
N ALA A 17 -6.72 -5.61 14.05
CA ALA A 17 -6.03 -5.87 12.78
C ALA A 17 -6.43 -7.25 12.19
N GLU A 18 -6.72 -8.23 13.03
CA GLU A 18 -7.18 -9.56 12.61
C GLU A 18 -8.68 -9.61 12.26
N ALA A 19 -9.47 -8.61 12.66
CA ALA A 19 -10.92 -8.57 12.47
C ALA A 19 -11.38 -8.22 11.05
N SER A 20 -10.51 -8.29 10.04
CA SER A 20 -10.89 -7.84 8.72
C SER A 20 -10.51 -8.72 7.54
N PRO A 21 -11.03 -9.87 7.33
CA PRO A 21 -11.28 -10.24 5.94
C PRO A 21 -12.73 -10.58 5.61
N THR A 22 -13.59 -10.78 6.58
CA THR A 22 -14.95 -11.24 6.28
C THR A 22 -16.04 -10.19 6.56
N ASN A 23 -15.71 -9.16 7.32
CA ASN A 23 -16.62 -8.04 7.56
C ASN A 23 -15.79 -6.81 7.98
N PRO A 24 -15.19 -6.08 7.05
CA PRO A 24 -14.41 -4.90 7.38
C PRO A 24 -15.31 -3.94 8.14
N THR A 25 -14.92 -3.60 9.37
CA THR A 25 -15.50 -2.43 10.05
C THR A 25 -15.35 -1.29 9.07
N PRO A 26 -16.43 -0.65 8.61
CA PRO A 26 -16.32 0.38 7.61
C PRO A 26 -15.36 1.46 8.13
N ASN A 27 -14.23 1.65 7.45
CA ASN A 27 -13.45 2.86 7.67
C ASN A 27 -14.39 4.03 7.35
N PRO A 28 -14.71 4.92 8.29
CA PRO A 28 -15.64 6.01 8.03
C PRO A 28 -15.17 6.95 6.91
N ALA A 29 -13.88 6.88 6.53
CA ALA A 29 -13.33 7.58 5.38
C ALA A 29 -13.43 6.77 4.07
N ALA A 30 -13.79 5.48 4.11
CA ALA A 30 -13.93 4.66 2.91
C ALA A 30 -15.29 4.90 2.26
N ASN A 31 -15.28 5.23 0.97
CA ASN A 31 -16.50 5.32 0.18
C ASN A 31 -16.74 3.98 -0.55
N PRO A 32 -17.70 3.14 -0.13
CA PRO A 32 -17.99 1.87 -0.78
C PRO A 32 -18.81 2.02 -2.08
N ALA A 33 -19.33 3.20 -2.38
CA ALA A 33 -20.23 3.42 -3.51
C ALA A 33 -19.69 2.94 -4.86
N PRO A 34 -18.40 3.13 -5.21
CA PRO A 34 -17.84 2.63 -6.47
C PRO A 34 -17.87 1.10 -6.61
N PHE A 35 -17.96 0.37 -5.49
CA PHE A 35 -17.95 -1.09 -5.46
C PHE A 35 -19.32 -1.71 -5.15
N ALA A 36 -20.34 -0.87 -4.93
CA ALA A 36 -21.64 -1.31 -4.43
C ALA A 36 -22.33 -2.32 -5.37
N SER A 37 -22.31 -2.11 -6.67
CA SER A 37 -22.87 -3.04 -7.66
C SER A 37 -22.14 -4.36 -7.65
N TRP A 38 -20.81 -4.34 -7.68
CA TRP A 38 -19.98 -5.55 -7.65
C TRP A 38 -20.19 -6.37 -6.37
N ILE A 39 -20.24 -5.70 -5.21
CA ILE A 39 -20.52 -6.37 -3.92
C ILE A 39 -21.93 -6.98 -3.93
N LYS A 40 -22.94 -6.26 -4.43
CA LYS A 40 -24.33 -6.72 -4.53
C LYS A 40 -24.47 -7.95 -5.41
N ASP A 41 -23.70 -8.01 -6.49
CA ASP A 41 -23.74 -9.10 -7.47
C ASP A 41 -22.88 -10.32 -7.05
N GLY A 42 -22.43 -10.37 -5.79
CA GLY A 42 -21.64 -11.48 -5.22
C GLY A 42 -20.21 -11.54 -5.72
N GLY A 43 -19.61 -10.38 -5.99
CA GLY A 43 -18.20 -10.25 -6.39
C GLY A 43 -17.27 -10.95 -5.40
N LYS A 44 -16.33 -11.73 -5.91
CA LYS A 44 -15.36 -12.45 -5.08
C LYS A 44 -14.25 -11.50 -4.65
N VAL A 45 -13.96 -11.49 -3.35
CA VAL A 45 -12.84 -10.75 -2.74
C VAL A 45 -11.84 -11.74 -2.19
N GLU A 46 -10.58 -11.53 -2.47
CA GLU A 46 -9.49 -12.21 -1.81
C GLU A 46 -8.82 -11.22 -0.85
N PRO A 47 -8.91 -11.45 0.47
CA PRO A 47 -8.21 -10.63 1.44
C PRO A 47 -6.69 -10.81 1.30
N LEU A 48 -5.94 -9.69 1.33
CA LEU A 48 -4.49 -9.71 1.27
C LEU A 48 -3.92 -9.21 2.62
N PRO A 49 -3.62 -10.11 3.56
CA PRO A 49 -3.07 -9.74 4.87
C PRO A 49 -1.57 -9.40 4.82
N GLY A 50 -0.95 -9.52 3.66
CA GLY A 50 0.48 -9.31 3.45
C GLY A 50 0.80 -9.14 1.97
N ASP A 51 2.05 -9.37 1.62
CA ASP A 51 2.48 -9.35 0.22
C ASP A 51 1.91 -10.52 -0.57
N LYS A 52 1.63 -10.26 -1.86
CA LYS A 52 1.20 -11.31 -2.77
C LYS A 52 1.88 -11.19 -4.12
N ASP A 53 2.50 -12.27 -4.56
CA ASP A 53 2.87 -12.46 -5.96
C ASP A 53 1.59 -12.82 -6.75
N VAL A 54 1.18 -11.92 -7.65
CA VAL A 54 -0.12 -12.04 -8.34
C VAL A 54 -0.16 -13.24 -9.27
N PHE A 55 0.94 -13.50 -9.97
CA PHE A 55 1.03 -14.56 -10.98
C PHE A 55 1.91 -15.74 -10.55
N GLY A 56 2.62 -15.63 -9.42
CA GLY A 56 3.52 -16.67 -8.91
C GLY A 56 4.87 -16.74 -9.63
N ASP A 57 5.17 -15.77 -10.49
CA ASP A 57 6.42 -15.68 -11.27
C ASP A 57 7.29 -14.48 -10.88
N GLY A 58 6.87 -13.73 -9.89
CA GLY A 58 7.54 -12.53 -9.40
C GLY A 58 7.44 -11.32 -10.32
N SER A 59 6.64 -11.37 -11.38
CA SER A 59 6.47 -10.25 -12.32
C SER A 59 5.65 -9.10 -11.74
N VAL A 60 4.63 -9.40 -10.94
CA VAL A 60 3.79 -8.43 -10.27
C VAL A 60 3.59 -8.83 -8.80
N ILE A 61 4.09 -7.99 -7.91
CA ILE A 61 3.97 -8.21 -6.47
C ILE A 61 3.16 -7.07 -5.86
N VAL A 62 2.04 -7.41 -5.22
CA VAL A 62 1.31 -6.50 -4.33
C VAL A 62 2.05 -6.48 -3.00
N LEU A 63 2.48 -5.30 -2.57
CA LEU A 63 3.26 -5.10 -1.35
C LEU A 63 2.38 -4.48 -0.27
N TYR A 64 2.24 -5.13 0.86
CA TYR A 64 1.51 -4.59 2.00
C TYR A 64 2.28 -3.43 2.62
N THR A 65 1.73 -2.22 2.50
CA THR A 65 2.33 -0.96 2.94
C THR A 65 1.33 -0.13 3.75
N PRO A 66 0.91 -0.64 4.94
CA PRO A 66 -0.10 0.02 5.76
C PRO A 66 0.37 1.38 6.28
N GLY A 67 -0.60 2.20 6.70
CA GLY A 67 -0.34 3.48 7.36
C GLY A 67 -1.16 4.63 6.77
N HIS A 68 -1.19 4.81 5.46
CA HIS A 68 -2.16 5.72 4.84
C HIS A 68 -3.59 5.25 5.14
N THR A 69 -3.85 4.00 4.89
CA THR A 69 -4.97 3.22 5.43
C THR A 69 -4.46 1.90 5.99
N PRO A 70 -5.22 1.19 6.85
CA PRO A 70 -4.81 -0.10 7.40
C PRO A 70 -4.57 -1.17 6.33
N GLY A 71 -5.30 -1.09 5.22
CA GLY A 71 -5.21 -2.05 4.11
C GLY A 71 -4.43 -1.54 2.90
N HIS A 72 -3.61 -0.49 3.05
CA HIS A 72 -2.90 0.09 1.92
C HIS A 72 -1.86 -0.86 1.32
N HIS A 73 -1.76 -0.86 -0.01
CA HIS A 73 -0.77 -1.62 -0.76
C HIS A 73 -0.09 -0.75 -1.82
N SER A 74 1.16 -1.07 -2.09
CA SER A 74 1.95 -0.60 -3.24
C SER A 74 2.16 -1.74 -4.23
N LEU A 75 2.68 -1.47 -5.42
CA LEU A 75 3.00 -2.49 -6.41
C LEU A 75 4.48 -2.48 -6.77
N LEU A 76 5.05 -3.66 -6.93
CA LEU A 76 6.34 -3.86 -7.59
C LEU A 76 6.11 -4.66 -8.87
N VAL A 77 6.40 -4.06 -10.01
CA VAL A 77 6.22 -4.66 -11.33
C VAL A 77 7.58 -4.85 -11.99
N LYS A 78 7.89 -6.04 -12.47
CA LYS A 78 9.11 -6.32 -13.24
C LYS A 78 8.77 -6.38 -14.71
N LEU A 79 9.27 -5.43 -15.47
CA LEU A 79 9.06 -5.32 -16.90
C LEU A 79 10.28 -5.85 -17.66
N PRO A 80 10.10 -6.52 -18.81
CA PRO A 80 11.21 -7.17 -19.52
C PRO A 80 12.32 -6.20 -19.97
N THR A 81 11.96 -5.00 -20.37
CA THR A 81 12.90 -4.00 -20.91
C THR A 81 13.26 -2.93 -19.89
N THR A 82 12.25 -2.41 -19.18
CA THR A 82 12.44 -1.31 -18.21
C THR A 82 13.04 -1.77 -16.89
N GLY A 83 12.88 -3.05 -16.56
CA GLY A 83 13.27 -3.59 -15.25
C GLY A 83 12.18 -3.39 -14.19
N ALA A 84 12.58 -3.24 -12.94
CA ALA A 84 11.64 -3.10 -11.84
C ALA A 84 11.05 -1.68 -11.77
N VAL A 85 9.74 -1.60 -11.55
CA VAL A 85 8.98 -0.36 -11.32
C VAL A 85 8.22 -0.50 -10.01
N PHE A 86 8.42 0.45 -9.10
CA PHE A 86 7.68 0.54 -7.84
C PHE A 86 6.61 1.62 -7.97
N ILE A 87 5.35 1.25 -7.82
CA ILE A 87 4.19 2.14 -7.85
C ILE A 87 3.71 2.35 -6.42
N SER A 88 3.79 3.58 -5.94
CA SER A 88 3.64 3.91 -4.53
C SER A 88 2.23 3.68 -3.96
N GLY A 89 1.17 3.81 -4.76
CA GLY A 89 -0.14 4.10 -4.18
C GLY A 89 -0.07 5.39 -3.36
N ASP A 90 -0.81 5.43 -2.28
CA ASP A 90 -0.86 6.57 -1.35
C ASP A 90 0.16 6.46 -0.20
N LEU A 91 1.14 5.54 -0.30
CA LEU A 91 2.24 5.47 0.66
C LEU A 91 3.00 6.80 0.74
N MET A 92 3.14 7.47 -0.40
CA MET A 92 3.72 8.79 -0.55
C MET A 92 3.01 9.56 -1.67
N HIS A 93 2.83 10.87 -1.49
CA HIS A 93 2.11 11.71 -2.44
C HIS A 93 3.04 12.56 -3.31
N PHE A 94 4.21 12.90 -2.78
CA PHE A 94 5.21 13.74 -3.47
C PHE A 94 6.61 13.20 -3.22
N ARG A 95 7.56 13.58 -4.08
CA ARG A 95 8.98 13.24 -3.92
C ARG A 95 9.54 13.63 -2.57
N GLU A 96 9.12 14.79 -2.08
CA GLU A 96 9.54 15.29 -0.80
C GLU A 96 9.16 14.35 0.35
N ASN A 97 8.01 13.66 0.26
CA ASN A 97 7.66 12.61 1.22
C ASN A 97 8.66 11.44 1.18
N TYR A 98 9.03 11.03 -0.03
CA TYR A 98 10.01 9.96 -0.22
C TYR A 98 11.40 10.35 0.33
N GLU A 99 11.86 11.57 0.03
CA GLU A 99 13.19 12.04 0.40
C GLU A 99 13.32 12.30 1.91
N THR A 100 12.34 12.98 2.49
CA THR A 100 12.40 13.50 3.87
C THR A 100 11.68 12.62 4.91
N ASN A 101 11.05 11.52 4.50
CA ASN A 101 10.13 10.72 5.34
C ASN A 101 8.92 11.55 5.83
N GLY A 102 8.47 12.51 5.03
CA GLY A 102 7.29 13.30 5.32
C GLY A 102 6.03 12.45 5.29
N VAL A 103 5.25 12.47 6.36
CA VAL A 103 3.97 11.75 6.44
C VAL A 103 2.83 12.76 6.47
N PRO A 104 1.87 12.69 5.54
CA PRO A 104 0.69 13.54 5.56
C PRO A 104 -0.08 13.41 6.87
N TRP A 105 -0.63 14.51 7.35
CA TRP A 105 -1.35 14.57 8.61
C TRP A 105 -2.63 13.72 8.63
N PHE A 106 -3.21 13.46 7.46
CA PHE A 106 -4.45 12.70 7.28
C PHE A 106 -4.23 11.18 7.20
N ASN A 107 -2.98 10.71 7.26
CA ASN A 107 -2.71 9.27 7.28
C ASN A 107 -3.27 8.64 8.57
N PHE A 108 -3.81 7.43 8.44
CA PHE A 108 -4.43 6.69 9.55
C PHE A 108 -3.44 6.37 10.67
N ASP A 109 -2.23 5.92 10.33
CA ASP A 109 -1.16 5.66 11.31
C ASP A 109 0.19 6.15 10.76
N ARG A 110 0.76 7.13 11.48
CA ARG A 110 2.05 7.72 11.11
C ARG A 110 3.20 6.74 11.29
N ALA A 111 3.20 5.93 12.34
CA ALA A 111 4.29 5.00 12.63
C ALA A 111 4.31 3.86 11.60
N GLU A 112 3.15 3.32 11.27
CA GLU A 112 3.02 2.33 10.21
C GLU A 112 3.43 2.91 8.84
N THR A 113 3.05 4.15 8.53
CA THR A 113 3.48 4.82 7.29
C THR A 113 5.00 4.91 7.20
N LEU A 114 5.66 5.32 8.29
CA LEU A 114 7.13 5.42 8.33
C LEU A 114 7.80 4.06 8.18
N ALA A 115 7.28 3.02 8.82
CA ALA A 115 7.79 1.65 8.67
C ALA A 115 7.61 1.12 7.24
N SER A 116 6.44 1.38 6.64
CA SER A 116 6.15 1.04 5.24
C SER A 116 7.05 1.79 4.27
N LEU A 117 7.32 3.08 4.52
CA LEU A 117 8.21 3.89 3.70
C LEU A 117 9.67 3.41 3.77
N ASP A 118 10.18 3.09 4.98
CA ASP A 118 11.50 2.51 5.15
C ASP A 118 11.63 1.18 4.40
N ARG A 119 10.63 0.31 4.52
CA ARG A 119 10.56 -0.95 3.80
C ARG A 119 10.55 -0.73 2.28
N ALA A 120 9.73 0.18 1.77
CA ALA A 120 9.65 0.50 0.36
C ALA A 120 10.99 1.00 -0.18
N LYS A 121 11.68 1.88 0.53
CA LYS A 121 13.01 2.38 0.16
C LYS A 121 14.04 1.23 0.04
N LYS A 122 14.01 0.27 0.95
CA LYS A 122 14.87 -0.93 0.90
C LYS A 122 14.56 -1.81 -0.31
N ILE A 123 13.27 -2.02 -0.61
CA ILE A 123 12.85 -2.78 -1.80
C ILE A 123 13.31 -2.07 -3.06
N VAL A 124 13.07 -0.76 -3.18
CA VAL A 124 13.50 0.05 -4.33
C VAL A 124 15.01 -0.02 -4.52
N ALA A 125 15.80 0.13 -3.46
CA ALA A 125 17.26 0.04 -3.52
C ALA A 125 17.74 -1.34 -3.97
N ASN A 126 17.18 -2.41 -3.40
CA ASN A 126 17.56 -3.78 -3.70
C ASN A 126 17.19 -4.22 -5.13
N THR A 127 16.05 -3.75 -5.63
CA THR A 127 15.56 -4.08 -6.98
C THR A 127 16.00 -3.09 -8.04
N LYS A 128 16.60 -1.97 -7.64
CA LYS A 128 16.92 -0.81 -8.49
C LYS A 128 15.68 -0.31 -9.24
N ALA A 129 14.52 -0.38 -8.58
CA ALA A 129 13.25 -0.03 -9.19
C ALA A 129 13.14 1.45 -9.50
N MET A 130 12.58 1.76 -10.65
CA MET A 130 12.08 3.10 -10.94
C MET A 130 10.86 3.38 -10.07
N VAL A 131 10.90 4.46 -9.30
CA VAL A 131 9.78 4.85 -8.44
C VAL A 131 8.81 5.72 -9.21
N ILE A 132 7.53 5.38 -9.14
CA ILE A 132 6.41 6.16 -9.65
C ILE A 132 5.50 6.54 -8.48
N ILE A 133 5.48 7.82 -8.17
CA ILE A 133 4.61 8.42 -7.16
C ILE A 133 3.37 8.94 -7.89
N GLN A 134 2.23 8.29 -7.69
CA GLN A 134 1.03 8.49 -8.52
C GLN A 134 0.42 9.90 -8.39
N HIS A 135 0.65 10.60 -7.29
CA HIS A 135 0.18 11.97 -7.07
C HIS A 135 1.19 13.05 -7.47
N ASP A 136 2.38 12.65 -7.95
CA ASP A 136 3.42 13.59 -8.37
C ASP A 136 3.50 13.63 -9.91
N ALA A 137 3.11 14.74 -10.50
CA ALA A 137 3.15 14.91 -11.95
C ALA A 137 4.57 14.66 -12.52
N ARG A 138 5.62 15.02 -11.77
CA ARG A 138 7.02 14.78 -12.15
C ARG A 138 7.34 13.29 -12.37
N ASP A 139 6.59 12.40 -11.74
CA ASP A 139 6.77 10.94 -11.91
C ASP A 139 5.84 10.37 -12.97
N VAL A 140 4.59 10.87 -13.04
CA VAL A 140 3.65 10.49 -14.09
C VAL A 140 4.16 10.89 -15.48
N ASP A 141 4.79 12.04 -15.61
CA ASP A 141 5.38 12.53 -16.86
C ASP A 141 6.57 11.69 -17.38
N LYS A 142 7.11 10.79 -16.55
CA LYS A 142 8.12 9.81 -17.00
C LYS A 142 7.51 8.65 -17.81
N LEU A 143 6.21 8.46 -17.69
CA LEU A 143 5.51 7.40 -18.37
C LEU A 143 5.19 7.80 -19.82
N PRO A 144 5.21 6.86 -20.77
CA PRO A 144 4.86 7.15 -22.14
C PRO A 144 3.38 7.55 -22.25
N VAL A 145 3.09 8.46 -23.19
CA VAL A 145 1.72 8.87 -23.47
C VAL A 145 0.96 7.72 -24.13
N PHE A 146 -0.25 7.43 -23.64
CA PHE A 146 -1.13 6.44 -24.27
C PHE A 146 -1.32 6.72 -25.78
N PRO A 147 -1.31 5.70 -26.66
CA PRO A 147 -1.37 4.25 -26.38
C PRO A 147 -0.01 3.57 -26.17
N ALA A 148 1.09 4.30 -26.10
CA ALA A 148 2.38 3.70 -25.81
C ALA A 148 2.40 3.18 -24.35
N SER A 149 3.20 2.15 -24.10
CA SER A 149 3.34 1.53 -22.79
C SER A 149 4.81 1.30 -22.42
N VAL A 150 5.09 1.28 -21.13
CA VAL A 150 6.38 0.83 -20.61
C VAL A 150 6.47 -0.68 -20.77
N LYS A 151 7.61 -1.19 -21.25
CA LYS A 151 7.83 -2.61 -21.52
C LYS A 151 8.99 -3.16 -20.69
#